data_5b178599ce359921b1bb22bf9645db52
#
_entry.id   5b178599ce359921b1bb22bf9645db52
#
_cell.length_a   1.000
_cell.length_b   1.000
_cell.length_c   1.000
_cell.angle_alpha   90.00
_cell.angle_beta   90.00
_cell.angle_gamma   90.00
#
_symmetry.space_group_name_H-M   'P 1'
#
loop_
_entity.id
_entity.type
_entity.pdbx_description
1 polymer ?
#
loop_
_entity_poly.entity_id
_entity_poly.type
_entity_poly.pdbx_seq_one_letter_code
_entity_poly.pdbx_strand_id
1 'polypeptide(L)'
;SLVSLGFQVEIDEAAKQVTVYGEGGNIPNKEAAINVGSAGTAARFLTAFLGISVCNCRINASEQMKKRPMKELFSALTTLGSSFSFPEKEDFLPVKFHNSALLSATEVTVDIDKSSQFLSALLISACLFPGDFTVHVTGTHGMAYIDMTVAMMQQFGVRVEKPDASTFCIPGGQSYSASD
;
A
#
# COMPACT_ATOMS: atom_id res chain seq x y z
N SER A 1 -10.69 -7.28 -6.23
CA SER A 1 -9.90 -7.29 -4.98
C SER A 1 -10.60 -6.55 -3.84
N LEU A 2 -11.02 -5.28 -4.02
CA LEU A 2 -11.68 -4.52 -2.95
C LEU A 2 -12.97 -5.19 -2.48
N VAL A 3 -13.83 -5.66 -3.39
CA VAL A 3 -15.05 -6.41 -3.05
C VAL A 3 -14.74 -7.66 -2.21
N SER A 4 -13.67 -8.40 -2.53
CA SER A 4 -13.25 -9.58 -1.75
C SER A 4 -12.77 -9.20 -0.34
N LEU A 5 -12.22 -8.00 -0.16
CA LEU A 5 -11.87 -7.42 1.14
C LEU A 5 -13.09 -6.87 1.90
N GLY A 6 -14.29 -6.95 1.32
CA GLY A 6 -15.55 -6.55 1.93
C GLY A 6 -15.95 -5.09 1.70
N PHE A 7 -15.18 -4.33 0.92
CA PHE A 7 -15.56 -2.96 0.58
C PHE A 7 -16.75 -2.95 -0.39
N GLN A 8 -17.67 -2.03 -0.17
CA GLN A 8 -18.75 -1.76 -1.11
C GLN A 8 -18.19 -0.96 -2.30
N VAL A 9 -18.43 -1.49 -3.50
CA VAL A 9 -17.99 -0.87 -4.76
C VAL A 9 -19.16 -0.91 -5.74
N GLU A 10 -19.52 0.25 -6.27
CA GLU A 10 -20.54 0.42 -7.29
C GLU A 10 -19.91 0.85 -8.60
N ILE A 11 -20.31 0.22 -9.69
CA ILE A 11 -19.81 0.50 -11.04
C ILE A 11 -20.97 0.88 -11.92
N ASP A 12 -21.00 2.11 -12.40
CA ASP A 12 -21.91 2.58 -13.45
C ASP A 12 -21.15 2.68 -14.77
N GLU A 13 -21.31 1.66 -15.62
CA GLU A 13 -20.64 1.61 -16.92
C GLU A 13 -21.17 2.69 -17.88
N ALA A 14 -22.44 3.08 -17.76
CA ALA A 14 -23.06 4.08 -18.63
C ALA A 14 -22.54 5.48 -18.28
N ALA A 15 -22.45 5.81 -17.01
CA ALA A 15 -21.86 7.05 -16.52
C ALA A 15 -20.33 7.03 -16.49
N LYS A 16 -19.69 5.88 -16.72
CA LYS A 16 -18.23 5.67 -16.56
C LYS A 16 -17.73 6.05 -15.17
N GLN A 17 -18.51 5.71 -14.15
CA GLN A 17 -18.26 6.06 -12.77
C GLN A 17 -18.05 4.82 -11.90
N VAL A 18 -17.10 4.93 -10.97
CA VAL A 18 -16.89 3.93 -9.92
C VAL A 18 -16.97 4.63 -8.57
N THR A 19 -17.85 4.14 -7.70
CA THR A 19 -17.98 4.62 -6.33
C THR A 19 -17.43 3.57 -5.38
N VAL A 20 -16.49 3.95 -4.52
CA VAL A 20 -15.94 3.11 -3.48
C VAL A 20 -16.28 3.71 -2.12
N TYR A 21 -16.96 2.93 -1.29
CA TYR A 21 -17.29 3.35 0.08
C TYR A 21 -16.10 3.04 0.99
N GLY A 22 -15.42 4.08 1.45
CA GLY A 22 -14.24 3.98 2.30
C GLY A 22 -14.59 3.62 3.75
N GLU A 23 -13.74 2.86 4.41
CA GLU A 23 -13.90 2.38 5.79
C GLU A 23 -12.81 2.93 6.73
N GLY A 24 -12.24 4.10 6.41
CA GLY A 24 -11.26 4.77 7.28
C GLY A 24 -10.02 3.94 7.60
N GLY A 25 -9.57 3.10 6.66
CA GLY A 25 -8.42 2.22 6.85
C GLY A 25 -8.76 0.84 7.44
N ASN A 26 -9.99 0.61 7.88
CA ASN A 26 -10.42 -0.71 8.32
C ASN A 26 -10.69 -1.62 7.13
N ILE A 27 -10.30 -2.89 7.25
CA ILE A 27 -10.64 -3.94 6.27
C ILE A 27 -11.88 -4.67 6.78
N PRO A 28 -13.03 -4.59 6.06
CA PRO A 28 -14.26 -5.23 6.53
C PRO A 28 -14.13 -6.75 6.62
N ASN A 29 -13.50 -7.40 5.63
CA ASN A 29 -13.21 -8.83 5.65
C ASN A 29 -11.73 -9.07 5.91
N LYS A 30 -11.37 -9.34 7.16
CA LYS A 30 -9.98 -9.52 7.61
C LYS A 30 -9.38 -10.89 7.28
N GLU A 31 -10.13 -11.80 6.71
CA GLU A 31 -9.69 -13.16 6.33
C GLU A 31 -9.87 -13.44 4.83
N ALA A 32 -9.63 -12.42 4.02
CA ALA A 32 -9.86 -12.49 2.59
C ALA A 32 -8.69 -13.12 1.81
N ALA A 33 -9.03 -13.77 0.70
CA ALA A 33 -8.09 -14.08 -0.37
C ALA A 33 -8.42 -13.23 -1.60
N ILE A 34 -7.47 -12.45 -2.06
CA ILE A 34 -7.62 -11.58 -3.23
C ILE A 34 -6.71 -12.05 -4.36
N ASN A 35 -7.08 -11.70 -5.59
CA ASN A 35 -6.25 -11.92 -6.77
C ASN A 35 -6.08 -10.60 -7.53
N VAL A 36 -4.85 -10.17 -7.68
CA VAL A 36 -4.48 -8.92 -8.37
C VAL A 36 -4.22 -9.11 -9.87
N GLY A 37 -4.34 -10.34 -10.37
CA GLY A 37 -4.07 -10.65 -11.78
C GLY A 37 -2.65 -10.23 -12.19
N SER A 38 -2.54 -9.51 -13.29
CA SER A 38 -1.27 -8.97 -13.82
C SER A 38 -1.05 -7.48 -13.46
N ALA A 39 -1.94 -6.89 -12.66
CA ALA A 39 -1.93 -5.46 -12.34
C ALA A 39 -0.82 -5.13 -11.33
N GLY A 40 0.31 -4.65 -11.81
CA GLY A 40 1.49 -4.33 -10.99
C GLY A 40 1.23 -3.28 -9.91
N THR A 41 0.47 -2.25 -10.21
CA THR A 41 0.11 -1.20 -9.24
C THR A 41 -0.78 -1.76 -8.13
N ALA A 42 -1.84 -2.49 -8.48
CA ALA A 42 -2.71 -3.13 -7.49
C ALA A 42 -1.92 -4.11 -6.59
N ALA A 43 -0.99 -4.87 -7.18
CA ALA A 43 -0.12 -5.78 -6.43
C ALA A 43 0.68 -5.05 -5.34
N ARG A 44 1.35 -3.93 -5.68
CA ARG A 44 2.19 -3.19 -4.73
C ARG A 44 1.35 -2.46 -3.69
N PHE A 45 0.32 -1.73 -4.13
CA PHE A 45 -0.50 -0.92 -3.23
C PHE A 45 -1.26 -1.79 -2.22
N LEU A 46 -1.88 -2.88 -2.67
CA LEU A 46 -2.57 -3.79 -1.77
C LEU A 46 -1.60 -4.59 -0.88
N THR A 47 -0.37 -4.88 -1.34
CA THR A 47 0.65 -5.50 -0.49
C THR A 47 1.04 -4.58 0.67
N ALA A 48 1.29 -3.29 0.44
CA ALA A 48 1.58 -2.34 1.52
C ALA A 48 0.36 -2.16 2.44
N PHE A 49 -0.82 -1.95 1.88
CA PHE A 49 -2.05 -1.77 2.64
C PHE A 49 -2.34 -2.95 3.57
N LEU A 50 -2.31 -4.18 3.06
CA LEU A 50 -2.53 -5.38 3.88
C LEU A 50 -1.36 -5.66 4.83
N GLY A 51 -0.13 -5.34 4.41
CA GLY A 51 1.07 -5.51 5.23
C GLY A 51 1.11 -4.60 6.45
N ILE A 52 0.43 -3.45 6.40
CA ILE A 52 0.35 -2.49 7.52
C ILE A 52 -0.92 -2.71 8.34
N SER A 53 -1.98 -3.26 7.74
CA SER A 53 -3.27 -3.45 8.37
C SER A 53 -3.34 -4.71 9.24
N VAL A 54 -4.25 -4.70 10.23
CA VAL A 54 -4.59 -5.91 11.01
C VAL A 54 -5.45 -6.82 10.14
N CYS A 55 -4.86 -7.92 9.65
CA CYS A 55 -5.57 -8.89 8.82
C CYS A 55 -4.85 -10.25 8.74
N ASN A 56 -5.60 -11.29 8.35
CA ASN A 56 -5.11 -12.60 7.97
C ASN A 56 -5.48 -12.84 6.49
N CYS A 57 -4.90 -12.06 5.60
CA CYS A 57 -5.28 -12.01 4.19
C CYS A 57 -4.21 -12.61 3.28
N ARG A 58 -4.65 -13.14 2.13
CA ARG A 58 -3.75 -13.67 1.10
C ARG A 58 -3.89 -12.87 -0.20
N ILE A 59 -2.75 -12.56 -0.81
CA ILE A 59 -2.69 -12.00 -2.18
C ILE A 59 -2.17 -13.06 -3.13
N ASN A 60 -3.00 -13.40 -4.11
CA ASN A 60 -2.65 -14.20 -5.27
C ASN A 60 -2.45 -13.30 -6.50
N ALA A 61 -1.75 -13.82 -7.51
CA ALA A 61 -1.47 -13.10 -8.75
C ALA A 61 -1.41 -14.07 -9.94
N SER A 62 -1.41 -13.50 -11.16
CA SER A 62 -1.13 -14.26 -12.37
C SER A 62 0.31 -14.76 -12.42
N GLU A 63 0.58 -15.77 -13.22
CA GLU A 63 1.96 -16.31 -13.42
C GLU A 63 2.93 -15.25 -13.93
N GLN A 64 2.46 -14.26 -14.69
CA GLN A 64 3.27 -13.14 -15.12
C GLN A 64 3.66 -12.21 -13.95
N MET A 65 2.73 -11.92 -13.05
CA MET A 65 2.98 -11.06 -11.90
C MET A 65 3.82 -11.78 -10.83
N LYS A 66 3.65 -13.06 -10.64
CA LYS A 66 4.48 -13.91 -9.75
C LYS A 66 5.97 -13.90 -10.11
N LYS A 67 6.35 -13.55 -11.35
CA LYS A 67 7.75 -13.44 -11.78
C LYS A 67 8.38 -12.08 -11.46
N ARG A 68 7.59 -11.11 -10.97
CA ARG A 68 8.06 -9.76 -10.69
C ARG A 68 8.50 -9.65 -9.23
N PRO A 69 9.80 -9.42 -8.95
CA PRO A 69 10.29 -9.30 -7.58
C PRO A 69 9.70 -8.08 -6.88
N MET A 70 9.47 -8.22 -5.59
CA MET A 70 8.93 -7.16 -4.71
C MET A 70 9.76 -7.08 -3.42
N LYS A 71 11.01 -7.51 -3.45
CA LYS A 71 11.92 -7.62 -2.31
C LYS A 71 12.00 -6.33 -1.50
N GLU A 72 12.18 -5.20 -2.17
CA GLU A 72 12.36 -3.90 -1.51
C GLU A 72 11.12 -3.53 -0.67
N LEU A 73 9.91 -3.83 -1.18
CA LEU A 73 8.68 -3.61 -0.44
C LEU A 73 8.53 -4.58 0.74
N PHE A 74 8.83 -5.87 0.53
CA PHE A 74 8.77 -6.86 1.62
C PHE A 74 9.82 -6.59 2.69
N SER A 75 11.03 -6.15 2.33
CA SER A 75 12.06 -5.72 3.28
C SER A 75 11.59 -4.53 4.12
N ALA A 76 10.96 -3.53 3.50
CA ALA A 76 10.37 -2.40 4.20
C ALA A 76 9.27 -2.87 5.17
N LEU A 77 8.35 -3.73 4.74
CA LEU A 77 7.29 -4.29 5.59
C LEU A 77 7.85 -5.10 6.77
N THR A 78 8.93 -5.86 6.56
CA THR A 78 9.63 -6.57 7.64
C THR A 78 10.19 -5.60 8.68
N THR A 79 10.84 -4.53 8.24
CA THR A 79 11.36 -3.46 9.12
C THR A 79 10.25 -2.80 9.92
N LEU A 80 9.07 -2.63 9.32
CA LEU A 80 7.88 -2.08 9.98
C LEU A 80 7.24 -3.05 10.98
N GLY A 81 7.67 -4.31 11.03
CA GLY A 81 7.14 -5.31 11.95
C GLY A 81 5.93 -6.08 11.41
N SER A 82 5.67 -6.02 10.11
CA SER A 82 4.62 -6.82 9.46
C SER A 82 4.93 -8.31 9.55
N SER A 83 3.91 -9.11 9.82
CA SER A 83 4.00 -10.57 9.87
C SER A 83 3.38 -11.17 8.61
N PHE A 84 4.19 -11.89 7.83
CA PHE A 84 3.74 -12.52 6.60
C PHE A 84 4.58 -13.75 6.25
N SER A 85 4.08 -14.57 5.33
CA SER A 85 4.77 -15.75 4.80
C SER A 85 4.58 -15.88 3.29
N PHE A 86 5.53 -16.52 2.64
CA PHE A 86 5.51 -16.78 1.20
C PHE A 86 5.15 -18.26 0.96
N PRO A 87 3.96 -18.57 0.42
CA PRO A 87 3.56 -19.94 0.12
C PRO A 87 4.36 -20.61 -1.00
N GLU A 88 4.96 -19.83 -1.90
CA GLU A 88 5.67 -20.36 -3.07
C GLU A 88 7.13 -19.91 -3.09
N LYS A 89 7.42 -18.62 -3.22
CA LYS A 89 8.77 -18.10 -3.38
C LYS A 89 8.96 -16.82 -2.58
N GLU A 90 10.03 -16.74 -1.81
CA GLU A 90 10.41 -15.55 -1.04
C GLU A 90 10.53 -14.31 -1.93
N ASP A 91 10.05 -13.17 -1.44
CA ASP A 91 10.03 -11.87 -2.13
C ASP A 91 9.13 -11.79 -3.38
N PHE A 92 8.27 -12.78 -3.59
CA PHE A 92 7.32 -12.81 -4.70
C PHE A 92 5.89 -13.10 -4.22
N LEU A 93 4.90 -12.76 -5.04
CA LEU A 93 3.55 -13.24 -4.82
C LEU A 93 3.45 -14.75 -5.17
N PRO A 94 2.58 -15.51 -4.51
CA PRO A 94 1.61 -15.09 -3.50
C PRO A 94 2.25 -14.84 -2.13
N VAL A 95 1.60 -13.98 -1.33
CA VAL A 95 1.95 -13.70 0.05
C VAL A 95 0.74 -13.88 0.96
N LYS A 96 0.95 -14.31 2.20
CA LYS A 96 -0.09 -14.37 3.23
C LYS A 96 0.33 -13.53 4.43
N PHE A 97 -0.49 -12.57 4.80
CA PHE A 97 -0.33 -11.71 5.98
C PHE A 97 -0.98 -12.32 7.21
N HIS A 98 -0.38 -12.09 8.39
CA HIS A 98 -0.81 -12.62 9.69
C HIS A 98 -0.76 -11.53 10.77
N ASN A 99 -1.04 -10.28 10.42
CA ASN A 99 -0.93 -9.17 11.36
C ASN A 99 -2.09 -9.21 12.37
N SER A 100 -1.76 -9.38 13.63
CA SER A 100 -2.73 -9.44 14.74
C SER A 100 -2.87 -8.12 15.51
N ALA A 101 -1.98 -7.16 15.26
CA ALA A 101 -1.97 -5.85 15.92
C ALA A 101 -1.56 -4.75 14.93
N LEU A 102 -1.90 -3.51 15.26
CA LEU A 102 -1.43 -2.33 14.53
C LEU A 102 0.10 -2.21 14.68
N LEU A 103 0.75 -1.83 13.59
CA LEU A 103 2.17 -1.52 13.59
C LEU A 103 2.40 -0.15 14.23
N SER A 104 3.50 -0.02 14.98
CA SER A 104 3.86 1.21 15.71
C SER A 104 5.18 1.81 15.23
N ALA A 105 5.71 1.38 14.09
CA ALA A 105 6.92 1.94 13.52
C ALA A 105 6.70 3.40 13.12
N THR A 106 7.75 4.20 13.23
CA THR A 106 7.73 5.64 12.93
C THR A 106 8.49 5.99 11.67
N GLU A 107 9.31 5.06 11.17
CA GLU A 107 10.12 5.31 9.98
C GLU A 107 10.48 4.02 9.23
N VAL A 108 10.82 4.17 7.96
CA VAL A 108 11.32 3.08 7.11
C VAL A 108 12.18 3.64 5.98
N THR A 109 13.15 2.85 5.52
CA THR A 109 13.90 3.12 4.28
C THR A 109 13.44 2.20 3.17
N VAL A 110 13.26 2.74 1.96
CA VAL A 110 12.90 1.96 0.77
C VAL A 110 13.75 2.35 -0.43
N ASP A 111 14.24 1.33 -1.16
CA ASP A 111 14.94 1.50 -2.43
C ASP A 111 13.93 1.48 -3.59
N ILE A 112 13.99 2.52 -4.44
CA ILE A 112 13.06 2.68 -5.56
C ILE A 112 13.72 2.48 -6.94
N ASP A 113 14.97 2.10 -7.02
CA ASP A 113 15.67 1.95 -8.31
C ASP A 113 14.99 0.96 -9.25
N LYS A 114 14.33 -0.06 -8.71
CA LYS A 114 13.55 -1.03 -9.50
C LYS A 114 12.11 -0.61 -9.73
N SER A 115 11.51 0.15 -8.82
CA SER A 115 10.13 0.59 -8.94
C SER A 115 9.77 1.68 -7.95
N SER A 116 9.35 2.84 -8.46
CA SER A 116 8.74 3.90 -7.64
C SER A 116 7.43 3.50 -6.96
N GLN A 117 6.75 2.44 -7.46
CA GLN A 117 5.50 1.96 -6.87
C GLN A 117 5.66 1.46 -5.43
N PHE A 118 6.86 1.05 -5.02
CA PHE A 118 7.13 0.65 -3.63
C PHE A 118 6.97 1.85 -2.68
N LEU A 119 7.55 3.00 -3.04
CA LEU A 119 7.39 4.23 -2.27
C LEU A 119 5.93 4.70 -2.28
N SER A 120 5.29 4.78 -3.46
CA SER A 120 3.87 5.17 -3.55
C SER A 120 2.98 4.30 -2.67
N ALA A 121 3.21 2.99 -2.63
CA ALA A 121 2.45 2.06 -1.82
C ALA A 121 2.59 2.36 -0.31
N LEU A 122 3.80 2.64 0.15
CA LEU A 122 4.07 3.00 1.55
C LEU A 122 3.46 4.35 1.91
N LEU A 123 3.61 5.38 1.05
CA LEU A 123 3.05 6.72 1.28
C LEU A 123 1.52 6.68 1.41
N ILE A 124 0.83 6.03 0.46
CA ILE A 124 -0.64 5.92 0.48
C ILE A 124 -1.12 5.21 1.75
N SER A 125 -0.38 4.21 2.23
CA SER A 125 -0.74 3.44 3.42
C SER A 125 -0.28 4.08 4.73
N ALA A 126 0.50 5.16 4.69
CA ALA A 126 1.12 5.78 5.87
C ALA A 126 0.10 6.30 6.90
N CYS A 127 -1.09 6.74 6.45
CA CYS A 127 -2.16 7.17 7.36
C CYS A 127 -2.72 6.06 8.27
N LEU A 128 -2.31 4.81 8.06
CA LEU A 128 -2.67 3.69 8.94
C LEU A 128 -1.82 3.66 10.22
N PHE A 129 -0.69 4.37 10.26
CA PHE A 129 0.11 4.51 11.46
C PHE A 129 -0.50 5.55 12.41
N PRO A 130 -0.46 5.29 13.73
CA PRO A 130 -1.11 6.16 14.70
C PRO A 130 -0.40 7.51 14.91
N GLY A 131 0.89 7.57 14.62
CA GLY A 131 1.74 8.75 14.81
C GLY A 131 2.38 9.24 13.52
N ASP A 132 3.30 10.20 13.64
CA ASP A 132 4.10 10.68 12.52
C ASP A 132 4.89 9.54 11.90
N PHE A 133 4.92 9.51 10.57
CA PHE A 133 5.59 8.45 9.84
C PHE A 133 6.55 9.03 8.78
N THR A 134 7.77 8.54 8.76
CA THR A 134 8.80 9.01 7.84
C THR A 134 9.26 7.90 6.90
N VAL A 135 9.34 8.21 5.61
CA VAL A 135 9.94 7.31 4.61
C VAL A 135 11.21 7.92 4.06
N HIS A 136 12.32 7.24 4.26
CA HIS A 136 13.60 7.55 3.64
C HIS A 136 13.75 6.77 2.34
N VAL A 137 14.23 7.44 1.30
CA VAL A 137 14.27 6.88 -0.05
C VAL A 137 15.71 6.78 -0.51
N THR A 138 16.09 5.64 -1.03
CA THR A 138 17.29 5.46 -1.84
C THR A 138 16.92 5.24 -3.30
N GLY A 139 17.77 5.71 -4.22
CA GLY A 139 17.48 5.73 -5.64
C GLY A 139 16.65 6.95 -6.07
N THR A 140 16.48 7.09 -7.38
CA THR A 140 15.81 8.26 -8.00
C THR A 140 14.81 7.86 -9.08
N HIS A 141 14.58 6.57 -9.29
CA HIS A 141 13.74 6.07 -10.37
C HIS A 141 12.28 6.49 -10.19
N GLY A 142 11.72 7.11 -11.22
CA GLY A 142 10.27 7.38 -11.30
C GLY A 142 9.75 8.43 -10.33
N MET A 143 10.56 9.41 -9.91
CA MET A 143 10.15 10.46 -8.97
C MET A 143 8.92 11.25 -9.43
N ALA A 144 8.70 11.43 -10.75
CA ALA A 144 7.48 12.05 -11.25
C ALA A 144 6.20 11.31 -10.86
N TYR A 145 6.24 9.98 -10.76
CA TYR A 145 5.10 9.18 -10.27
C TYR A 145 4.89 9.36 -8.75
N ILE A 146 5.95 9.62 -8.02
CA ILE A 146 5.85 9.94 -6.59
C ILE A 146 5.18 11.30 -6.39
N ASP A 147 5.56 12.30 -7.18
CA ASP A 147 4.94 13.62 -7.13
C ASP A 147 3.43 13.53 -7.46
N MET A 148 3.04 12.70 -8.44
CA MET A 148 1.63 12.41 -8.72
C MET A 148 0.92 11.74 -7.52
N THR A 149 1.59 10.80 -6.85
CA THR A 149 1.05 10.13 -5.66
C THR A 149 0.81 11.15 -4.55
N VAL A 150 1.79 11.99 -4.25
CA VAL A 150 1.68 13.04 -3.22
C VAL A 150 0.56 14.03 -3.58
N ALA A 151 0.47 14.47 -4.83
CA ALA A 151 -0.61 15.35 -5.28
C ALA A 151 -2.00 14.73 -5.10
N MET A 152 -2.13 13.42 -5.42
CA MET A 152 -3.38 12.69 -5.21
C MET A 152 -3.71 12.58 -3.71
N MET A 153 -2.75 12.24 -2.84
CA MET A 153 -2.95 12.22 -1.39
C MET A 153 -3.45 13.57 -0.87
N GLN A 154 -2.90 14.68 -1.37
CA GLN A 154 -3.33 16.03 -1.01
C GLN A 154 -4.76 16.34 -1.46
N GLN A 155 -5.19 15.88 -2.65
CA GLN A 155 -6.58 16.03 -3.10
C GLN A 155 -7.57 15.32 -2.16
N PHE A 156 -7.16 14.20 -1.57
CA PHE A 156 -7.93 13.47 -0.56
C PHE A 156 -7.66 13.94 0.87
N GLY A 157 -7.06 15.12 1.06
CA GLY A 157 -6.92 15.78 2.35
C GLY A 157 -5.71 15.37 3.19
N VAL A 158 -4.80 14.55 2.68
CA VAL A 158 -3.61 14.10 3.40
C VAL A 158 -2.39 14.93 3.02
N ARG A 159 -1.76 15.56 4.03
CA ARG A 159 -0.54 16.33 3.85
C ARG A 159 0.69 15.42 3.91
N VAL A 160 1.58 15.59 2.95
CA VAL A 160 2.91 14.98 2.91
C VAL A 160 3.93 16.09 2.91
N GLU A 161 4.88 16.06 3.83
CA GLU A 161 6.00 16.99 3.92
C GLU A 161 7.22 16.35 3.28
N LYS A 162 8.03 17.16 2.62
CA LYS A 162 9.25 16.73 1.93
C LYS A 162 10.41 17.61 2.38
N PRO A 163 11.03 17.31 3.54
CA PRO A 163 12.14 18.11 4.10
C PRO A 163 13.34 18.20 3.16
N ASP A 164 13.56 17.14 2.39
CA ASP A 164 14.63 17.08 1.38
C ASP A 164 14.22 16.18 0.20
N ALA A 165 15.13 15.95 -0.74
CA ALA A 165 14.85 15.19 -1.96
C ALA A 165 14.57 13.70 -1.71
N SER A 166 14.97 13.15 -0.57
CA SER A 166 14.93 11.72 -0.25
C SER A 166 14.10 11.37 1.00
N THR A 167 13.45 12.36 1.61
CA THR A 167 12.68 12.15 2.84
C THR A 167 11.24 12.64 2.68
N PHE A 168 10.28 11.79 3.04
CA PHE A 168 8.85 12.08 3.04
C PHE A 168 8.30 11.87 4.45
N CYS A 169 7.68 12.90 5.01
CA CYS A 169 7.08 12.86 6.33
C CYS A 169 5.56 12.97 6.22
N ILE A 170 4.84 12.05 6.83
CA ILE A 170 3.39 12.04 6.90
C ILE A 170 3.01 12.28 8.36
N PRO A 171 2.55 13.49 8.72
CA PRO A 171 2.10 13.78 10.07
C PRO A 171 0.99 12.83 10.51
N GLY A 172 1.03 12.38 11.75
CA GLY A 172 0.05 11.47 12.32
C GLY A 172 -1.32 12.09 12.50
N GLY A 173 -2.33 11.26 12.79
CA GLY A 173 -3.69 11.69 13.04
C GLY A 173 -4.44 12.18 11.80
N GLN A 174 -3.91 11.99 10.61
CA GLN A 174 -4.58 12.31 9.35
C GLN A 174 -5.44 11.15 8.87
N SER A 175 -6.48 11.47 8.13
CA SER A 175 -7.31 10.50 7.42
C SER A 175 -7.69 11.06 6.05
N TYR A 176 -7.88 10.16 5.09
CA TYR A 176 -8.39 10.54 3.79
C TYR A 176 -9.83 11.02 3.88
N SER A 177 -10.14 12.08 3.13
CA SER A 177 -11.51 12.59 2.95
C SER A 177 -12.05 12.14 1.60
N ALA A 178 -13.36 11.91 1.52
CA ALA A 178 -13.99 11.63 0.23
C ALA A 178 -13.79 12.81 -0.73
N SER A 179 -13.57 12.49 -1.99
CA SER A 179 -13.43 13.44 -3.10
C SER A 179 -14.09 12.87 -4.34
N ASP A 180 -14.68 13.73 -5.14
CA ASP A 180 -15.28 13.41 -6.44
C ASP A 180 -14.21 13.48 -7.56
#